data_6a49e4921f17f073f2f5b0c296673d97
#
_entry.id   6a49e4921f17f073f2f5b0c296673d97
#
_cell.length_a   1.000
_cell.length_b   1.000
_cell.length_c   1.000
_cell.angle_alpha   90.00
_cell.angle_beta   90.00
_cell.angle_gamma   90.00
#
_symmetry.space_group_name_H-M   'P 1'
#
loop_
_entity.id
_entity.type
_entity.pdbx_description
1 polymer ?
#
loop_
_entity_poly.entity_id
_entity_poly.type
_entity_poly.pdbx_seq_one_letter_code
_entity_poly.pdbx_strand_id
1 'polypeptide(L)'
;MARMPMTNTPRTATADDASAISRILARAFDDDPMMCWFFPDDATRDAALDRYFATLFTRQYVRHCLCERTEAAAAFWVPPEAQAKAVPDAETVQQLQDILGDRAPLFRDAVEAAAAHTPREPHWYLAVVGADPAARGQGHGAALLRSGLAKADAAGMPVCLESSKPSNLPFYEHFGFTVCEELRLPGEGPLLWSMRREPRR
;
A
#
# COMPACT_ATOMS: atom_id res chain seq x y z
N MET A 1 7.93 -3.86 -33.78
CA MET A 1 7.26 -4.89 -32.95
C MET A 1 6.15 -4.21 -32.18
N ALA A 2 4.88 -4.53 -32.44
CA ALA A 2 3.75 -4.00 -31.65
C ALA A 2 3.84 -4.61 -30.23
N ARG A 3 3.92 -3.74 -29.23
CA ARG A 3 3.86 -4.14 -27.82
C ARG A 3 2.46 -4.72 -27.58
N MET A 4 2.35 -5.98 -27.17
CA MET A 4 1.06 -6.55 -26.78
C MET A 4 0.44 -5.67 -25.68
N PRO A 5 -0.85 -5.41 -25.70
CA PRO A 5 -1.49 -4.64 -24.63
C PRO A 5 -1.31 -5.37 -23.30
N MET A 6 -0.83 -4.63 -22.28
CA MET A 6 -0.68 -5.17 -20.92
C MET A 6 -2.04 -5.56 -20.37
N THR A 7 -2.15 -6.75 -19.79
CA THR A 7 -3.40 -7.19 -19.18
C THR A 7 -3.59 -6.53 -17.83
N ASN A 8 -4.77 -5.95 -17.59
CA ASN A 8 -5.15 -5.39 -16.31
C ASN A 8 -5.99 -6.35 -15.45
N THR A 9 -6.05 -7.64 -15.83
CA THR A 9 -6.76 -8.66 -15.06
C THR A 9 -6.00 -8.97 -13.77
N PRO A 10 -6.62 -8.78 -12.58
CA PRO A 10 -6.01 -9.15 -11.32
C PRO A 10 -5.78 -10.66 -11.20
N ARG A 11 -4.65 -11.02 -10.64
CA ARG A 11 -4.37 -12.38 -10.17
C ARG A 11 -3.70 -12.37 -8.81
N THR A 12 -3.85 -13.44 -8.06
CA THR A 12 -3.13 -13.62 -6.82
C THR A 12 -1.62 -13.61 -7.08
N ALA A 13 -0.90 -12.87 -6.26
CA ALA A 13 0.55 -12.80 -6.29
C ALA A 13 1.15 -13.95 -5.47
N THR A 14 2.28 -14.46 -5.94
CA THR A 14 3.07 -15.49 -5.25
C THR A 14 4.46 -14.94 -4.90
N ALA A 15 5.22 -15.67 -4.09
CA ALA A 15 6.58 -15.25 -3.73
C ALA A 15 7.49 -14.99 -4.95
N ASP A 16 7.26 -15.69 -6.07
CA ASP A 16 8.00 -15.51 -7.32
C ASP A 16 7.78 -14.14 -7.98
N ASP A 17 6.69 -13.46 -7.60
CA ASP A 17 6.37 -12.12 -8.10
C ASP A 17 7.14 -10.99 -7.39
N ALA A 18 7.90 -11.29 -6.35
CA ALA A 18 8.52 -10.30 -5.46
C ALA A 18 9.28 -9.20 -6.22
N SER A 19 10.19 -9.59 -7.11
CA SER A 19 10.99 -8.64 -7.90
C SER A 19 10.17 -7.80 -8.88
N ALA A 20 9.08 -8.33 -9.41
CA ALA A 20 8.21 -7.56 -10.31
C ALA A 20 7.33 -6.58 -9.52
N ILE A 21 6.79 -7.02 -8.38
CA ILE A 21 5.95 -6.21 -7.49
C ILE A 21 6.76 -5.06 -6.88
N SER A 22 7.95 -5.35 -6.33
CA SER A 22 8.76 -4.32 -5.68
C SER A 22 9.16 -3.20 -6.65
N ARG A 23 9.56 -3.52 -7.87
CA ARG A 23 9.88 -2.53 -8.91
C ARG A 23 8.67 -1.70 -9.35
N ILE A 24 7.49 -2.32 -9.48
CA ILE A 24 6.25 -1.60 -9.80
C ILE A 24 5.95 -0.59 -8.69
N LEU A 25 6.01 -1.04 -7.43
CA LEU A 25 5.71 -0.21 -6.28
C LEU A 25 6.77 0.86 -6.05
N ALA A 26 8.07 0.56 -6.22
CA ALA A 26 9.13 1.56 -6.14
C ALA A 26 8.84 2.74 -7.08
N ARG A 27 8.54 2.47 -8.34
CA ARG A 27 8.18 3.54 -9.31
C ARG A 27 6.85 4.22 -9.00
N ALA A 28 5.87 3.48 -8.47
CA ALA A 28 4.56 4.04 -8.13
C ALA A 28 4.61 5.03 -6.96
N PHE A 29 5.54 4.80 -6.03
CA PHE A 29 5.70 5.57 -4.80
C PHE A 29 6.90 6.52 -4.79
N ASP A 30 7.62 6.67 -5.90
CA ASP A 30 8.81 7.52 -5.99
C ASP A 30 8.52 9.01 -5.71
N ASP A 31 7.32 9.47 -6.06
CA ASP A 31 6.83 10.83 -5.82
C ASP A 31 5.80 10.90 -4.66
N ASP A 32 5.65 9.84 -3.86
CA ASP A 32 4.74 9.82 -2.72
C ASP A 32 5.31 10.66 -1.56
N PRO A 33 4.55 11.61 -0.98
CA PRO A 33 5.05 12.50 0.08
C PRO A 33 5.62 11.77 1.29
N MET A 34 5.01 10.65 1.71
CA MET A 34 5.49 9.87 2.84
C MET A 34 6.79 9.12 2.48
N MET A 35 6.86 8.56 1.28
CA MET A 35 8.08 7.88 0.82
C MET A 35 9.23 8.85 0.57
N CYS A 36 8.97 10.03 0.01
CA CYS A 36 9.98 11.09 -0.11
C CYS A 36 10.49 11.57 1.26
N TRP A 37 9.63 11.58 2.26
CA TRP A 37 10.02 11.96 3.63
C TRP A 37 10.85 10.88 4.32
N PHE A 38 10.56 9.60 4.10
CA PHE A 38 11.38 8.49 4.61
C PHE A 38 12.68 8.30 3.83
N PHE A 39 12.67 8.53 2.53
CA PHE A 39 13.79 8.34 1.61
C PHE A 39 14.07 9.65 0.85
N PRO A 40 14.65 10.67 1.50
CA PRO A 40 14.75 12.01 0.93
C PRO A 40 15.77 12.16 -0.21
N ASP A 41 16.72 11.24 -0.33
CA ASP A 41 17.75 11.28 -1.36
C ASP A 41 17.23 10.67 -2.68
N ASP A 42 16.97 11.54 -3.66
CA ASP A 42 16.46 11.17 -4.99
C ASP A 42 17.38 10.17 -5.72
N ALA A 43 18.70 10.22 -5.48
CA ALA A 43 19.65 9.37 -6.17
C ALA A 43 19.59 7.91 -5.69
N THR A 44 19.15 7.66 -4.47
CA THR A 44 19.11 6.33 -3.85
C THR A 44 17.70 5.83 -3.58
N ARG A 45 16.67 6.71 -3.71
CA ARG A 45 15.27 6.42 -3.35
C ARG A 45 14.72 5.22 -4.10
N ASP A 46 14.86 5.13 -5.41
CA ASP A 46 14.33 4.01 -6.21
C ASP A 46 14.84 2.66 -5.70
N ALA A 47 16.15 2.54 -5.45
CA ALA A 47 16.73 1.31 -4.91
C ALA A 47 16.30 1.02 -3.47
N ALA A 48 16.11 2.04 -2.64
CA ALA A 48 15.62 1.88 -1.27
C ALA A 48 14.15 1.43 -1.26
N LEU A 49 13.31 2.02 -2.10
CA LEU A 49 11.90 1.63 -2.27
C LEU A 49 11.76 0.21 -2.81
N ASP A 50 12.60 -0.20 -3.77
CA ASP A 50 12.59 -1.58 -4.28
C ASP A 50 12.86 -2.59 -3.14
N ARG A 51 13.87 -2.34 -2.32
CA ARG A 51 14.18 -3.16 -1.13
C ARG A 51 13.07 -3.12 -0.09
N TYR A 52 12.51 -1.94 0.17
CA TYR A 52 11.44 -1.73 1.14
C TYR A 52 10.18 -2.52 0.75
N PHE A 53 9.70 -2.38 -0.48
CA PHE A 53 8.52 -3.10 -0.94
C PHE A 53 8.75 -4.60 -1.12
N ALA A 54 9.97 -5.04 -1.50
CA ALA A 54 10.34 -6.44 -1.51
C ALA A 54 10.26 -7.05 -0.11
N THR A 55 10.76 -6.35 0.91
CA THR A 55 10.70 -6.79 2.32
C THR A 55 9.26 -6.85 2.82
N LEU A 56 8.47 -5.81 2.61
CA LEU A 56 7.04 -5.80 2.98
C LEU A 56 6.29 -6.97 2.33
N PHE A 57 6.44 -7.16 1.03
CA PHE A 57 5.75 -8.21 0.32
C PHE A 57 6.14 -9.60 0.83
N THR A 58 7.44 -9.92 0.85
CA THR A 58 7.92 -11.28 1.11
C THR A 58 7.87 -11.68 2.57
N ARG A 59 8.04 -10.71 3.50
CA ARG A 59 8.13 -10.97 4.92
C ARG A 59 6.82 -10.72 5.66
N GLN A 60 6.05 -9.72 5.23
CA GLN A 60 4.89 -9.28 6.00
C GLN A 60 3.56 -9.72 5.37
N TYR A 61 3.39 -9.58 4.04
CA TYR A 61 2.05 -9.70 3.47
C TYR A 61 1.76 -11.00 2.73
N VAL A 62 2.68 -11.51 1.89
CA VAL A 62 2.38 -12.62 0.96
C VAL A 62 1.87 -13.90 1.63
N ARG A 63 2.25 -14.14 2.88
CA ARG A 63 1.91 -15.39 3.60
C ARG A 63 0.51 -15.40 4.20
N HIS A 64 -0.03 -14.23 4.56
CA HIS A 64 -1.23 -14.13 5.40
C HIS A 64 -2.29 -13.21 4.82
N CYS A 65 -1.95 -12.41 3.82
CA CYS A 65 -2.79 -11.37 3.26
C CYS A 65 -3.17 -11.69 1.81
N LEU A 66 -4.19 -11.01 1.31
CA LEU A 66 -4.55 -11.08 -0.09
C LEU A 66 -3.64 -10.11 -0.86
N CYS A 67 -2.59 -10.65 -1.48
CA CYS A 67 -1.76 -9.89 -2.41
C CYS A 67 -2.19 -10.19 -3.83
N GLU A 68 -2.53 -9.16 -4.59
CA GLU A 68 -2.91 -9.26 -6.00
C GLU A 68 -2.04 -8.37 -6.87
N ARG A 69 -1.86 -8.80 -8.11
CA ARG A 69 -1.17 -7.99 -9.12
C ARG A 69 -1.84 -8.09 -10.49
N THR A 70 -1.59 -7.08 -11.30
CA THR A 70 -1.69 -7.10 -12.76
C THR A 70 -0.29 -7.06 -13.37
N GLU A 71 -0.15 -6.84 -14.67
CA GLU A 71 1.17 -6.66 -15.27
C GLU A 71 1.88 -5.38 -14.81
N ALA A 72 1.13 -4.34 -14.40
CA ALA A 72 1.68 -3.02 -14.09
C ALA A 72 1.19 -2.42 -12.75
N ALA A 73 0.55 -3.20 -11.88
CA ALA A 73 0.13 -2.74 -10.56
C ALA A 73 0.15 -3.88 -9.53
N ALA A 74 0.23 -3.52 -8.26
CA ALA A 74 0.09 -4.45 -7.15
C ALA A 74 -0.75 -3.83 -6.03
N ALA A 75 -1.45 -4.68 -5.26
CA ALA A 75 -2.21 -4.29 -4.08
C ALA A 75 -2.06 -5.35 -2.98
N PHE A 76 -1.93 -4.90 -1.72
CA PHE A 76 -1.88 -5.74 -0.53
C PHE A 76 -3.07 -5.40 0.35
N TRP A 77 -3.93 -6.39 0.55
CA TRP A 77 -5.15 -6.31 1.34
C TRP A 77 -5.00 -7.15 2.58
N VAL A 78 -5.28 -6.56 3.73
CA VAL A 78 -5.25 -7.24 5.02
C VAL A 78 -6.70 -7.46 5.48
N PRO A 79 -7.24 -8.67 5.34
CA PRO A 79 -8.57 -8.98 5.88
C PRO A 79 -8.52 -9.02 7.41
N PRO A 80 -9.66 -8.85 8.12
CA PRO A 80 -9.70 -8.77 9.59
C PRO A 80 -8.97 -9.90 10.32
N GLU A 81 -9.11 -11.14 9.84
CA GLU A 81 -8.48 -12.32 10.41
C GLU A 81 -6.96 -12.39 10.20
N ALA A 82 -6.44 -11.59 9.29
CA ALA A 82 -5.00 -11.50 9.01
C ALA A 82 -4.31 -10.33 9.73
N GLN A 83 -5.04 -9.39 10.33
CA GLN A 83 -4.44 -8.18 10.91
C GLN A 83 -3.38 -8.51 11.97
N ALA A 84 -3.66 -9.44 12.87
CA ALA A 84 -2.68 -9.86 13.88
C ALA A 84 -1.45 -10.59 13.29
N LYS A 85 -1.57 -11.18 12.11
CA LYS A 85 -0.52 -11.92 11.42
C LYS A 85 0.29 -11.03 10.46
N ALA A 86 -0.27 -9.90 10.08
CA ALA A 86 0.37 -8.90 9.22
C ALA A 86 1.31 -7.96 10.00
N VAL A 87 1.44 -8.14 11.32
CA VAL A 87 2.43 -7.40 12.11
C VAL A 87 3.82 -7.96 11.80
N PRO A 88 4.80 -7.11 11.47
CA PRO A 88 6.15 -7.57 11.16
C PRO A 88 6.82 -8.18 12.40
N ASP A 89 7.52 -9.28 12.21
CA ASP A 89 8.39 -9.88 13.25
C ASP A 89 9.65 -9.05 13.46
N ALA A 90 10.42 -9.38 14.50
CA ALA A 90 11.62 -8.64 14.88
C ALA A 90 12.69 -8.60 13.76
N GLU A 91 12.82 -9.67 12.98
CA GLU A 91 13.76 -9.72 11.86
C GLU A 91 13.30 -8.79 10.73
N THR A 92 12.02 -8.78 10.42
CA THR A 92 11.43 -7.87 9.43
C THR A 92 11.57 -6.41 9.87
N VAL A 93 11.31 -6.12 11.15
CA VAL A 93 11.52 -4.78 11.71
C VAL A 93 12.98 -4.35 11.55
N GLN A 94 13.95 -5.22 11.88
CA GLN A 94 15.37 -4.90 11.72
C GLN A 94 15.74 -4.63 10.27
N GLN A 95 15.27 -5.43 9.31
CA GLN A 95 15.52 -5.20 7.90
C GLN A 95 14.94 -3.86 7.40
N LEU A 96 13.73 -3.50 7.85
CA LEU A 96 13.14 -2.20 7.53
C LEU A 96 13.95 -1.05 8.12
N GLN A 97 14.44 -1.20 9.36
CA GLN A 97 15.33 -0.21 9.99
C GLN A 97 16.64 -0.04 9.22
N ASP A 98 17.25 -1.13 8.77
CA ASP A 98 18.48 -1.10 7.96
C ASP A 98 18.27 -0.40 6.61
N ILE A 99 17.07 -0.54 6.01
CA ILE A 99 16.71 0.15 4.77
C ILE A 99 16.47 1.64 5.00
N LEU A 100 15.81 2.00 6.10
CA LEU A 100 15.46 3.38 6.47
C LEU A 100 16.65 4.16 7.02
N GLY A 101 17.67 3.48 7.56
CA GLY A 101 18.84 4.11 8.15
C GLY A 101 18.47 5.12 9.24
N ASP A 102 18.99 6.33 9.15
CA ASP A 102 18.74 7.41 10.13
C ASP A 102 17.26 7.83 10.23
N ARG A 103 16.43 7.42 9.26
CA ARG A 103 14.98 7.69 9.26
C ARG A 103 14.15 6.64 10.01
N ALA A 104 14.75 5.55 10.47
CA ALA A 104 14.03 4.49 11.18
C ALA A 104 13.27 4.97 12.45
N PRO A 105 13.77 5.90 13.27
CA PRO A 105 12.99 6.46 14.38
C PRO A 105 11.74 7.20 13.93
N LEU A 106 11.83 8.01 12.87
CA LEU A 106 10.67 8.73 12.31
C LEU A 106 9.62 7.78 11.74
N PHE A 107 10.07 6.71 11.10
CA PHE A 107 9.16 5.65 10.61
C PHE A 107 8.39 5.00 11.75
N ARG A 108 9.07 4.63 12.84
CA ARG A 108 8.43 4.05 14.03
C ARG A 108 7.38 5.01 14.61
N ASP A 109 7.75 6.28 14.81
CA ASP A 109 6.85 7.28 15.38
C ASP A 109 5.63 7.54 14.48
N ALA A 110 5.83 7.48 13.14
CA ALA A 110 4.74 7.59 12.17
C ALA A 110 3.79 6.37 12.22
N VAL A 111 4.33 5.15 12.32
CA VAL A 111 3.54 3.92 12.46
C VAL A 111 2.72 3.93 13.75
N GLU A 112 3.31 4.35 14.88
CA GLU A 112 2.61 4.47 16.16
C GLU A 112 1.48 5.53 16.08
N ALA A 113 1.76 6.68 15.47
CA ALA A 113 0.76 7.72 15.28
C ALA A 113 -0.41 7.23 14.41
N ALA A 114 -0.14 6.57 13.28
CA ALA A 114 -1.18 6.02 12.42
C ALA A 114 -1.98 4.90 13.12
N ALA A 115 -1.32 4.02 13.88
CA ALA A 115 -1.97 2.94 14.62
C ALA A 115 -2.96 3.45 15.69
N ALA A 116 -2.69 4.60 16.30
CA ALA A 116 -3.60 5.22 17.28
C ALA A 116 -4.97 5.63 16.67
N HIS A 117 -5.01 5.83 15.35
CA HIS A 117 -6.20 6.23 14.59
C HIS A 117 -6.86 5.07 13.83
N THR A 118 -6.29 3.86 13.93
CA THR A 118 -6.87 2.66 13.29
C THR A 118 -8.20 2.28 13.97
N PRO A 119 -9.29 2.05 13.21
CA PRO A 119 -10.55 1.60 13.76
C PRO A 119 -10.43 0.28 14.54
N ARG A 120 -11.13 0.17 15.67
CA ARG A 120 -11.12 -1.05 16.51
C ARG A 120 -12.08 -2.13 16.02
N GLU A 121 -13.11 -1.74 15.27
CA GLU A 121 -14.04 -2.69 14.68
C GLU A 121 -13.37 -3.49 13.54
N PRO A 122 -13.81 -4.74 13.29
CA PRO A 122 -13.30 -5.54 12.20
C PRO A 122 -13.49 -4.84 10.84
N HIS A 123 -12.42 -4.74 10.07
CA HIS A 123 -12.42 -4.10 8.76
C HIS A 123 -11.34 -4.73 7.85
N TRP A 124 -11.50 -4.58 6.56
CA TRP A 124 -10.42 -4.80 5.60
C TRP A 124 -9.51 -3.58 5.56
N TYR A 125 -8.22 -3.81 5.46
CA TYR A 125 -7.25 -2.72 5.33
C TYR A 125 -6.51 -2.84 4.01
N LEU A 126 -6.59 -1.79 3.17
CA LEU A 126 -5.77 -1.67 1.97
C LEU A 126 -4.42 -1.06 2.36
N ALA A 127 -3.45 -1.93 2.64
CA ALA A 127 -2.14 -1.54 3.14
C ALA A 127 -1.26 -0.90 2.05
N VAL A 128 -1.34 -1.41 0.82
CA VAL A 128 -0.57 -0.90 -0.33
C VAL A 128 -1.39 -1.04 -1.59
N VAL A 129 -1.41 -0.01 -2.43
CA VAL A 129 -1.80 -0.10 -3.83
C VAL A 129 -0.96 0.86 -4.65
N GLY A 130 -0.36 0.37 -5.72
CA GLY A 130 0.44 1.19 -6.62
C GLY A 130 0.41 0.65 -8.04
N ALA A 131 0.44 1.56 -9.01
CA ALA A 131 0.54 1.25 -10.43
C ALA A 131 1.73 1.97 -11.04
N ASP A 132 2.44 1.28 -11.91
CA ASP A 132 3.55 1.86 -12.67
C ASP A 132 3.10 3.13 -13.39
N PRO A 133 3.77 4.28 -13.19
CA PRO A 133 3.43 5.52 -13.86
C PRO A 133 3.36 5.41 -15.39
N ALA A 134 4.17 4.53 -16.00
CA ALA A 134 4.15 4.26 -17.43
C ALA A 134 2.86 3.60 -17.93
N ALA A 135 2.08 3.00 -17.02
CA ALA A 135 0.78 2.38 -17.31
C ALA A 135 -0.41 3.20 -16.77
N ARG A 136 -0.18 4.46 -16.40
CA ARG A 136 -1.25 5.34 -15.89
C ARG A 136 -2.39 5.47 -16.90
N GLY A 137 -3.63 5.45 -16.40
CA GLY A 137 -4.84 5.53 -17.23
C GLY A 137 -5.27 4.20 -17.87
N GLN A 138 -4.49 3.12 -17.79
CA GLN A 138 -4.83 1.82 -18.36
C GLN A 138 -5.69 0.94 -17.43
N GLY A 139 -6.11 1.45 -16.28
CA GLY A 139 -7.06 0.81 -15.38
C GLY A 139 -6.50 -0.28 -14.46
N HIS A 140 -5.18 -0.48 -14.39
CA HIS A 140 -4.55 -1.51 -13.56
C HIS A 140 -4.87 -1.36 -12.06
N GLY A 141 -4.69 -0.16 -11.48
CA GLY A 141 -5.04 0.11 -10.09
C GLY A 141 -6.54 -0.02 -9.82
N ALA A 142 -7.37 0.45 -10.74
CA ALA A 142 -8.82 0.34 -10.63
C ALA A 142 -9.30 -1.12 -10.66
N ALA A 143 -8.66 -1.99 -11.45
CA ALA A 143 -8.97 -3.41 -11.49
C ALA A 143 -8.66 -4.10 -10.15
N LEU A 144 -7.50 -3.78 -9.54
CA LEU A 144 -7.12 -4.30 -8.22
C LEU A 144 -8.06 -3.80 -7.12
N LEU A 145 -8.45 -2.50 -7.15
CA LEU A 145 -9.44 -2.00 -6.20
C LEU A 145 -10.76 -2.74 -6.32
N ARG A 146 -11.32 -2.90 -7.53
CA ARG A 146 -12.57 -3.63 -7.72
C ARG A 146 -12.48 -5.07 -7.20
N SER A 147 -11.36 -5.75 -7.45
CA SER A 147 -11.16 -7.13 -6.99
C SER A 147 -11.21 -7.25 -5.47
N GLY A 148 -10.42 -6.43 -4.75
CA GLY A 148 -10.40 -6.47 -3.28
C GLY A 148 -11.71 -5.99 -2.65
N LEU A 149 -12.30 -4.90 -3.19
CA LEU A 149 -13.56 -4.37 -2.70
C LEU A 149 -14.72 -5.36 -2.88
N ALA A 150 -14.76 -6.13 -3.96
CA ALA A 150 -15.77 -7.16 -4.15
C ALA A 150 -15.71 -8.24 -3.07
N LYS A 151 -14.50 -8.58 -2.60
CA LYS A 151 -14.32 -9.55 -1.49
C LYS A 151 -14.76 -8.97 -0.16
N ALA A 152 -14.43 -7.72 0.12
CA ALA A 152 -14.87 -7.02 1.33
C ALA A 152 -16.41 -6.85 1.35
N ASP A 153 -17.02 -6.49 0.21
CA ASP A 153 -18.47 -6.38 0.06
C ASP A 153 -19.16 -7.73 0.28
N ALA A 154 -18.63 -8.81 -0.29
CA ALA A 154 -19.14 -10.16 -0.06
C ALA A 154 -19.05 -10.60 1.41
N ALA A 155 -18.05 -10.11 2.14
CA ALA A 155 -17.91 -10.32 3.57
C ALA A 155 -18.76 -9.36 4.43
N GLY A 156 -19.44 -8.38 3.82
CA GLY A 156 -20.21 -7.36 4.55
C GLY A 156 -19.34 -6.45 5.42
N MET A 157 -18.07 -6.26 5.08
CA MET A 157 -17.08 -5.58 5.91
C MET A 157 -16.68 -4.22 5.32
N PRO A 158 -16.48 -3.19 6.16
CA PRO A 158 -15.91 -1.93 5.72
C PRO A 158 -14.44 -2.09 5.32
N VAL A 159 -13.96 -1.13 4.53
CA VAL A 159 -12.56 -1.05 4.10
C VAL A 159 -11.97 0.27 4.55
N CYS A 160 -10.77 0.22 5.12
CA CYS A 160 -9.98 1.39 5.50
C CYS A 160 -8.67 1.45 4.72
N LEU A 161 -8.17 2.65 4.51
CA LEU A 161 -6.86 2.93 3.96
C LEU A 161 -6.34 4.28 4.48
N GLU A 162 -5.04 4.52 4.34
CA GLU A 162 -4.45 5.85 4.46
C GLU A 162 -3.79 6.25 3.13
N SER A 163 -3.83 7.56 2.84
CA SER A 163 -3.15 8.15 1.69
C SER A 163 -2.37 9.38 2.12
N SER A 164 -1.13 9.49 1.70
CA SER A 164 -0.28 10.68 1.88
C SER A 164 -0.31 11.64 0.68
N LYS A 165 -0.96 11.24 -0.42
CA LYS A 165 -0.96 11.98 -1.67
C LYS A 165 -2.35 12.54 -1.98
N PRO A 166 -2.55 13.89 -1.90
CA PRO A 166 -3.87 14.50 -2.10
C PRO A 166 -4.48 14.19 -3.46
N SER A 167 -3.66 14.05 -4.49
CA SER A 167 -4.12 13.72 -5.86
C SER A 167 -4.74 12.32 -5.99
N ASN A 168 -4.56 11.45 -4.99
CA ASN A 168 -5.16 10.12 -4.96
C ASN A 168 -6.57 10.13 -4.33
N LEU A 169 -6.94 11.16 -3.56
CA LEU A 169 -8.23 11.21 -2.87
C LEU A 169 -9.42 11.07 -3.83
N PRO A 170 -9.49 11.81 -4.95
CA PRO A 170 -10.61 11.65 -5.91
C PRO A 170 -10.69 10.24 -6.51
N PHE A 171 -9.54 9.56 -6.67
CA PHE A 171 -9.53 8.17 -7.13
C PHE A 171 -10.21 7.24 -6.12
N TYR A 172 -9.91 7.35 -4.83
CA TYR A 172 -10.55 6.56 -3.78
C TYR A 172 -12.03 6.94 -3.59
N GLU A 173 -12.36 8.24 -3.64
CA GLU A 173 -13.74 8.73 -3.58
C GLU A 173 -14.62 8.13 -4.68
N HIS A 174 -14.09 7.98 -5.91
CA HIS A 174 -14.78 7.30 -7.01
C HIS A 174 -15.18 5.86 -6.65
N PHE A 175 -14.40 5.18 -5.81
CA PHE A 175 -14.71 3.85 -5.29
C PHE A 175 -15.61 3.86 -4.05
N GLY A 176 -16.00 5.03 -3.55
CA GLY A 176 -16.91 5.20 -2.43
C GLY A 176 -16.23 5.35 -1.08
N PHE A 177 -14.93 5.61 -1.06
CA PHE A 177 -14.25 6.00 0.17
C PHE A 177 -14.57 7.46 0.53
N THR A 178 -14.59 7.74 1.81
CA THR A 178 -14.69 9.10 2.37
C THR A 178 -13.53 9.35 3.32
N VAL A 179 -13.03 10.58 3.34
CA VAL A 179 -12.02 10.99 4.34
C VAL A 179 -12.70 11.03 5.71
N CYS A 180 -12.14 10.31 6.67
CA CYS A 180 -12.62 10.30 8.07
C CYS A 180 -11.77 11.20 8.94
N GLU A 181 -10.48 11.30 8.67
CA GLU A 181 -9.52 12.02 9.49
C GLU A 181 -8.31 12.49 8.67
N GLU A 182 -7.73 13.61 9.11
CA GLU A 182 -6.45 14.11 8.63
C GLU A 182 -5.45 14.10 9.79
N LEU A 183 -4.36 13.38 9.63
CA LEU A 183 -3.28 13.28 10.60
C LEU A 183 -2.00 13.87 10.01
N ARG A 184 -1.37 14.80 10.72
CA ARG A 184 0.00 15.20 10.39
C ARG A 184 0.97 14.25 11.09
N LEU A 185 1.82 13.61 10.31
CA LEU A 185 2.84 12.71 10.87
C LEU A 185 3.85 13.48 11.73
N PRO A 186 4.41 12.86 12.80
CA PRO A 186 5.40 13.46 13.68
C PRO A 186 6.64 13.97 12.93
N GLY A 187 7.43 14.85 13.54
CA GLY A 187 8.69 15.35 12.97
C GLY A 187 8.50 16.14 11.67
N GLU A 188 7.46 16.97 11.62
CA GLU A 188 7.10 17.77 10.43
C GLU A 188 6.82 16.91 9.17
N GLY A 189 6.35 15.67 9.40
CA GLY A 189 5.99 14.75 8.33
C GLY A 189 4.80 15.21 7.51
N PRO A 190 4.50 14.53 6.39
CA PRO A 190 3.38 14.87 5.53
C PRO A 190 2.03 14.65 6.21
N LEU A 191 0.97 15.21 5.61
CA LEU A 191 -0.41 14.86 5.97
C LEU A 191 -0.72 13.44 5.50
N LEU A 192 -1.47 12.73 6.32
CA LEU A 192 -2.02 11.42 6.04
C LEU A 192 -3.54 11.51 6.15
N TRP A 193 -4.26 11.11 5.13
CA TRP A 193 -5.71 11.05 5.10
C TRP A 193 -6.17 9.62 5.35
N SER A 194 -6.81 9.40 6.51
CA SER A 194 -7.51 8.14 6.76
C SER A 194 -8.83 8.15 6.03
N MET A 195 -9.09 7.12 5.24
CA MET A 195 -10.30 6.99 4.45
C MET A 195 -11.01 5.68 4.76
N ARG A 196 -12.34 5.71 4.70
CA ARG A 196 -13.21 4.56 4.97
C ARG A 196 -14.26 4.42 3.89
N ARG A 197 -14.61 3.17 3.58
CA ARG A 197 -15.71 2.80 2.70
C ARG A 197 -16.58 1.75 3.38
N GLU A 198 -17.88 1.97 3.43
CA GLU A 198 -18.85 0.97 3.88
C GLU A 198 -19.10 -0.10 2.80
N PRO A 199 -19.44 -1.35 3.20
CA PRO A 199 -19.74 -2.40 2.24
C PRO A 199 -20.96 -2.05 1.38
N ARG A 200 -20.91 -2.39 0.11
CA ARG A 200 -22.06 -2.28 -0.80
C ARG A 200 -22.80 -3.60 -0.85
N ARG A 201 -24.13 -3.52 -0.77
CA ARG A 201 -25.04 -4.67 -0.94
C ARG A 201 -25.27 -5.00 -2.41
#